data_d2a30473cd8ae4d731b5b791c5bf25a1
#
_entry.id   d2a30473cd8ae4d731b5b791c5bf25a1
#
_cell.length_a   1.000
_cell.length_b   1.000
_cell.length_c   1.000
_cell.angle_alpha   90.00
_cell.angle_beta   90.00
_cell.angle_gamma   90.00
#
_symmetry.space_group_name_H-M   'P 1'
#
loop_
_entity.id
_entity.type
_entity.pdbx_description
1 polymer ?
#
loop_
_entity_poly.entity_id
_entity_poly.type
_entity_poly.pdbx_seq_one_letter_code
_entity_poly.pdbx_strand_id
1 'polypeptide(L)'
;MAAAWRHTLGGLAALALAAGAAGCAGDDAPDAPGPQAAAGPKSAERPVRLIGDGSTADTGAQPRQPRPRRMAPGEKPPQFVVFSWDGAGEDGQHLFSRFRRIGRKYHAAMTYFLSGVYMLPEEKRTLYEPPQHPAGSSDIGFNDVRGVRDTVEQLRGAWLDGSEIGTHFNGHFCGEDGGVGTWTPKEWASEIRQAKWMVRNWKTNADLKDEPPLPFDYGKELVGGRAPCLEGQRNLVRAAKKLGFRYDASSAGGRQVWPSKTGGLWDFPLQDVPVPGRDFETLSMDYNFLANQSGTTKGDRSRRAAWGRQMRDGLLAGFERAYHGNRAPLFVGNHFESWNGGTYMRAVESVIARVCTKEGVRCVSFKQLADWLDVQDPGVLARLRRLDVGEAPRRGWAHLADTPPSHTPAPHAPSWHAPSSQEPSTHEPDGGSGRYDEDDDDEDDDKPARRKSSRGKPVRIRPVLVRPAAG
;
A
#
# COMPACT_ATOMS: atom_id res chain seq x y z
N MET A 1 -33.64 41.97 -16.41
CA MET A 1 -34.93 41.50 -16.95
C MET A 1 -35.16 40.12 -16.37
N ALA A 2 -36.18 40.04 -15.50
CA ALA A 2 -36.59 38.83 -14.77
C ALA A 2 -37.57 38.02 -15.61
N ALA A 3 -37.52 36.71 -15.51
CA ALA A 3 -38.70 35.88 -15.72
C ALA A 3 -38.61 34.62 -14.85
N ALA A 4 -39.40 34.63 -13.81
CA ALA A 4 -39.75 33.47 -13.00
C ALA A 4 -40.82 32.64 -13.70
N TRP A 5 -40.80 31.32 -13.51
CA TRP A 5 -42.01 30.48 -13.66
C TRP A 5 -42.13 29.48 -12.54
N ARG A 6 -43.34 29.45 -11.99
CA ARG A 6 -43.82 28.74 -10.80
C ARG A 6 -44.53 27.44 -11.20
N HIS A 7 -44.42 26.47 -10.27
CA HIS A 7 -45.41 25.47 -9.80
C HIS A 7 -46.39 24.74 -10.76
N THR A 8 -46.43 23.41 -10.64
CA THR A 8 -47.71 22.73 -10.35
C THR A 8 -47.51 21.42 -9.60
N LEU A 9 -48.29 21.27 -8.53
CA LEU A 9 -48.56 20.08 -7.72
C LEU A 9 -49.65 19.23 -8.42
N GLY A 10 -49.63 17.92 -8.18
CA GLY A 10 -50.75 17.01 -8.38
C GLY A 10 -50.25 15.60 -8.29
N GLY A 11 -50.68 14.69 -7.49
CA GLY A 11 -51.94 14.45 -6.81
C GLY A 11 -52.06 12.92 -6.69
N LEU A 12 -52.33 12.42 -5.49
CA LEU A 12 -52.54 11.05 -5.06
C LEU A 12 -53.49 10.24 -5.95
N ALA A 13 -53.26 8.92 -6.06
CA ALA A 13 -54.31 7.91 -6.12
C ALA A 13 -53.87 6.60 -5.49
N ALA A 14 -54.43 6.30 -4.33
CA ALA A 14 -54.44 4.96 -3.72
C ALA A 14 -55.53 4.13 -4.38
N LEU A 15 -55.27 2.89 -4.72
CA LEU A 15 -56.30 1.90 -5.05
C LEU A 15 -56.13 0.70 -4.12
N ALA A 16 -57.09 0.57 -3.19
CA ALA A 16 -57.34 -0.63 -2.45
C ALA A 16 -58.29 -1.51 -3.27
N LEU A 17 -58.00 -2.79 -3.41
CA LEU A 17 -58.95 -3.79 -3.88
C LEU A 17 -59.04 -4.92 -2.85
N ALA A 18 -60.21 -4.97 -2.21
CA ALA A 18 -60.68 -6.10 -1.43
C ALA A 18 -61.61 -6.94 -2.30
N ALA A 19 -61.49 -8.24 -2.22
CA ALA A 19 -62.51 -9.22 -2.51
C ALA A 19 -61.84 -10.58 -2.23
N GLY A 20 -62.42 -11.57 -1.60
CA GLY A 20 -63.70 -11.97 -1.24
C GLY A 20 -63.57 -13.44 -0.85
N ALA A 21 -64.10 -13.80 0.28
CA ALA A 21 -64.09 -15.15 0.83
C ALA A 21 -65.00 -16.09 0.05
N ALA A 22 -64.58 -17.32 -0.17
CA ALA A 22 -65.45 -18.44 -0.36
C ALA A 22 -64.91 -19.63 0.46
N GLY A 23 -65.65 -20.02 1.46
CA GLY A 23 -65.38 -21.11 2.33
C GLY A 23 -65.74 -22.45 1.70
N CYS A 24 -64.98 -23.50 2.05
CA CYS A 24 -65.44 -24.88 2.08
C CYS A 24 -64.89 -25.51 3.35
N ALA A 25 -65.78 -26.03 4.17
CA ALA A 25 -65.50 -26.78 5.37
C ALA A 25 -64.98 -28.19 5.00
N GLY A 26 -64.01 -28.69 5.78
CA GLY A 26 -63.51 -30.04 5.67
C GLY A 26 -62.59 -30.34 6.84
N ASP A 27 -63.10 -31.07 7.77
CA ASP A 27 -62.60 -32.00 8.78
C ASP A 27 -61.23 -31.79 9.45
N ASP A 28 -61.33 -31.68 10.77
CA ASP A 28 -60.30 -31.66 11.78
C ASP A 28 -59.49 -32.98 11.84
N ALA A 29 -58.16 -32.90 11.70
CA ALA A 29 -57.18 -33.81 12.27
C ALA A 29 -56.12 -33.01 13.00
N PRO A 30 -55.69 -33.39 14.23
CA PRO A 30 -54.72 -32.60 14.98
C PRO A 30 -53.33 -32.70 14.36
N ASP A 31 -52.79 -31.55 13.98
CA ASP A 31 -51.40 -31.40 13.51
C ASP A 31 -50.40 -31.83 14.59
N ALA A 32 -49.57 -32.81 14.25
CA ALA A 32 -48.37 -33.15 15.00
C ALA A 32 -47.39 -31.96 14.95
N PRO A 33 -46.69 -31.59 16.03
CA PRO A 33 -45.73 -30.53 16.00
C PRO A 33 -44.57 -30.88 15.07
N GLY A 34 -44.41 -30.10 13.99
CA GLY A 34 -43.26 -30.18 13.08
C GLY A 34 -41.95 -30.01 13.85
N PRO A 35 -40.86 -30.63 13.38
CA PRO A 35 -39.58 -30.52 14.05
C PRO A 35 -39.15 -29.05 14.12
N GLN A 36 -39.12 -28.47 15.32
CA GLN A 36 -38.48 -27.22 15.58
C GLN A 36 -37.01 -27.37 15.16
N ALA A 37 -36.63 -26.57 14.16
CA ALA A 37 -35.21 -26.44 13.80
C ALA A 37 -34.46 -26.01 15.06
N ALA A 38 -33.64 -26.91 15.59
CA ALA A 38 -32.77 -26.64 16.72
C ALA A 38 -31.91 -25.42 16.34
N ALA A 39 -32.05 -24.31 17.06
CA ALA A 39 -31.13 -23.18 16.95
C ALA A 39 -29.72 -23.72 17.18
N GLY A 40 -28.92 -23.72 16.11
CA GLY A 40 -27.52 -24.13 16.21
C GLY A 40 -26.84 -23.38 17.36
N PRO A 41 -25.84 -23.97 18.01
CA PRO A 41 -25.18 -23.35 19.14
C PRO A 41 -24.67 -21.96 18.69
N LYS A 42 -25.14 -20.90 19.35
CA LYS A 42 -24.55 -19.57 19.22
C LYS A 42 -23.06 -19.76 19.52
N SER A 43 -22.21 -19.54 18.54
CA SER A 43 -20.77 -19.54 18.75
C SER A 43 -20.49 -18.59 19.89
N ALA A 44 -19.99 -19.12 21.01
CA ALA A 44 -19.59 -18.29 22.14
C ALA A 44 -18.61 -17.25 21.62
N GLU A 45 -18.96 -15.98 21.69
CA GLU A 45 -18.07 -14.88 21.34
C GLU A 45 -16.83 -15.04 22.21
N ARG A 46 -15.67 -15.25 21.58
CA ARG A 46 -14.41 -15.31 22.32
C ARG A 46 -14.23 -13.97 23.03
N PRO A 47 -13.92 -13.98 24.32
CA PRO A 47 -13.70 -12.74 25.04
C PRO A 47 -12.57 -11.96 24.37
N VAL A 48 -12.81 -10.68 24.07
CA VAL A 48 -11.82 -9.75 23.53
C VAL A 48 -10.68 -9.63 24.55
N ARG A 49 -9.45 -10.00 24.15
CA ARG A 49 -8.27 -9.90 25.01
C ARG A 49 -7.50 -8.64 24.69
N LEU A 50 -7.53 -7.67 25.59
CA LEU A 50 -6.70 -6.47 25.51
C LEU A 50 -5.21 -6.80 25.62
N ILE A 51 -4.36 -6.05 24.94
CA ILE A 51 -2.90 -6.22 24.87
C ILE A 51 -2.22 -4.93 25.34
N GLY A 52 -1.25 -5.09 26.24
CA GLY A 52 -0.49 -3.97 26.80
C GLY A 52 -1.38 -2.97 27.55
N ASP A 53 -1.32 -1.71 27.18
CA ASP A 53 -2.13 -0.62 27.73
C ASP A 53 -3.58 -0.57 27.21
N GLY A 54 -3.99 -1.58 26.46
CA GLY A 54 -5.30 -1.62 25.82
C GLY A 54 -5.38 -0.88 24.49
N SER A 55 -4.25 -0.47 23.91
CA SER A 55 -4.20 0.13 22.55
C SER A 55 -4.55 -0.86 21.46
N THR A 56 -4.26 -2.13 21.67
CA THR A 56 -4.56 -3.24 20.74
C THR A 56 -5.28 -4.37 21.48
N ALA A 57 -5.95 -5.23 20.72
CA ALA A 57 -6.67 -6.39 21.24
C ALA A 57 -6.51 -7.59 20.33
N ASP A 58 -6.65 -8.79 20.88
CA ASP A 58 -6.80 -10.01 20.07
C ASP A 58 -8.30 -10.36 20.00
N THR A 59 -8.92 -10.04 18.86
CA THR A 59 -10.33 -10.35 18.60
C THR A 59 -10.51 -11.63 17.76
N GLY A 60 -9.42 -12.34 17.49
CA GLY A 60 -9.42 -13.55 16.67
C GLY A 60 -8.89 -13.32 15.25
N ALA A 61 -9.27 -14.20 14.34
CA ALA A 61 -8.81 -14.15 12.95
C ALA A 61 -9.30 -12.90 12.22
N GLN A 62 -8.45 -12.34 11.38
CA GLN A 62 -8.84 -11.23 10.52
C GLN A 62 -10.00 -11.62 9.61
N PRO A 63 -11.07 -10.81 9.52
CA PRO A 63 -12.19 -11.11 8.64
C PRO A 63 -11.80 -11.02 7.16
N ARG A 64 -12.64 -11.60 6.28
CA ARG A 64 -12.51 -11.52 4.82
C ARG A 64 -11.19 -12.04 4.27
N GLN A 65 -10.52 -12.95 4.97
CA GLN A 65 -9.32 -13.58 4.45
C GLN A 65 -9.67 -14.74 3.50
N PRO A 66 -9.12 -14.76 2.27
CA PRO A 66 -9.31 -15.89 1.37
C PRO A 66 -8.64 -17.13 1.95
N ARG A 67 -9.24 -18.28 1.75
CA ARG A 67 -8.58 -19.56 2.06
C ARG A 67 -7.60 -19.88 0.93
N PRO A 68 -6.28 -19.91 1.19
CA PRO A 68 -5.32 -20.29 0.17
C PRO A 68 -5.49 -21.78 -0.17
N ARG A 69 -5.39 -22.10 -1.46
CA ARG A 69 -5.41 -23.48 -1.93
C ARG A 69 -4.29 -23.74 -2.92
N ARG A 70 -3.85 -24.98 -2.98
CA ARG A 70 -2.91 -25.41 -4.03
C ARG A 70 -3.58 -25.33 -5.39
N MET A 71 -2.81 -25.01 -6.39
CA MET A 71 -3.20 -25.16 -7.78
C MET A 71 -3.37 -26.63 -8.12
N ALA A 72 -4.41 -26.95 -8.88
CA ALA A 72 -4.54 -28.25 -9.49
C ALA A 72 -3.50 -28.44 -10.62
N PRO A 73 -3.09 -29.66 -10.94
CA PRO A 73 -2.28 -29.92 -12.11
C PRO A 73 -2.90 -29.30 -13.38
N GLY A 74 -2.13 -28.54 -14.13
CA GLY A 74 -2.59 -27.87 -15.35
C GLY A 74 -3.46 -26.63 -15.15
N GLU A 75 -3.72 -26.23 -13.92
CA GLU A 75 -4.47 -25.00 -13.62
C GLU A 75 -3.66 -23.75 -13.98
N LYS A 76 -4.32 -22.79 -14.63
CA LYS A 76 -3.77 -21.48 -14.86
C LYS A 76 -3.79 -20.65 -13.56
N PRO A 77 -2.66 -20.09 -13.12
CA PRO A 77 -2.65 -19.30 -11.89
C PRO A 77 -3.51 -18.05 -12.01
N PRO A 78 -4.13 -17.58 -10.91
CA PRO A 78 -4.75 -16.26 -10.89
C PRO A 78 -3.74 -15.17 -11.25
N GLN A 79 -4.21 -14.09 -11.88
CA GLN A 79 -3.44 -12.87 -11.97
C GLN A 79 -3.55 -12.10 -10.67
N PHE A 80 -2.50 -12.11 -9.88
CA PHE A 80 -2.45 -11.30 -8.65
C PHE A 80 -2.06 -9.86 -8.96
N VAL A 81 -2.73 -8.92 -8.30
CA VAL A 81 -2.35 -7.50 -8.28
C VAL A 81 -2.35 -7.06 -6.81
N VAL A 82 -1.27 -6.43 -6.38
CA VAL A 82 -1.15 -5.86 -5.03
C VAL A 82 -1.00 -4.35 -5.14
N PHE A 83 -1.94 -3.63 -4.54
CA PHE A 83 -1.85 -2.19 -4.35
C PHE A 83 -1.37 -1.90 -2.94
N SER A 84 -0.31 -1.12 -2.81
CA SER A 84 0.28 -0.76 -1.53
C SER A 84 0.49 0.74 -1.41
N TRP A 85 0.43 1.26 -0.18
CA TRP A 85 0.66 2.67 0.14
C TRP A 85 1.76 2.79 1.17
N ASP A 86 2.78 3.56 0.85
CA ASP A 86 3.91 3.87 1.71
C ASP A 86 3.56 5.10 2.57
N GLY A 87 3.88 5.05 3.86
CA GLY A 87 3.52 6.11 4.79
C GLY A 87 2.02 6.19 5.06
N ALA A 88 1.35 5.05 5.29
CA ALA A 88 -0.09 5.02 5.50
C ALA A 88 -0.48 5.73 6.80
N GLY A 89 -0.99 6.94 6.66
CA GLY A 89 -1.62 7.76 7.68
C GLY A 89 -2.84 8.46 7.10
N GLU A 90 -3.77 8.91 7.95
CA GLU A 90 -4.90 9.74 7.50
C GLU A 90 -4.60 11.20 7.79
N ASP A 91 -4.89 12.06 6.83
CA ASP A 91 -4.73 13.49 6.94
C ASP A 91 -5.96 14.23 6.37
N GLY A 92 -5.89 15.56 6.29
CA GLY A 92 -6.97 16.38 5.74
C GLY A 92 -7.27 16.16 4.25
N GLN A 93 -6.49 15.35 3.53
CA GLN A 93 -6.74 14.98 2.14
C GLN A 93 -7.68 13.77 2.02
N HIS A 94 -7.88 13.02 3.12
CA HIS A 94 -8.78 11.86 3.20
C HIS A 94 -8.48 10.78 2.14
N LEU A 95 -7.20 10.58 1.79
CA LEU A 95 -6.80 9.60 0.78
C LEU A 95 -6.85 8.18 1.31
N PHE A 96 -6.44 7.93 2.56
CA PHE A 96 -6.52 6.60 3.16
C PHE A 96 -7.99 6.13 3.20
N SER A 97 -8.88 6.90 3.77
CA SER A 97 -10.32 6.58 3.82
C SER A 97 -10.94 6.44 2.42
N ARG A 98 -10.50 7.24 1.45
CA ARG A 98 -10.92 7.12 0.04
C ARG A 98 -10.52 5.77 -0.55
N PHE A 99 -9.27 5.36 -0.42
CA PHE A 99 -8.80 4.09 -0.99
C PHE A 99 -9.35 2.87 -0.27
N ARG A 100 -9.65 2.96 1.03
CA ARG A 100 -10.44 1.94 1.72
C ARG A 100 -11.82 1.77 1.08
N ARG A 101 -12.55 2.87 0.78
CA ARG A 101 -13.86 2.80 0.09
C ARG A 101 -13.72 2.17 -1.31
N ILE A 102 -12.66 2.50 -2.05
CA ILE A 102 -12.36 1.92 -3.36
C ILE A 102 -12.10 0.42 -3.22
N GLY A 103 -11.30 0.00 -2.23
CA GLY A 103 -11.03 -1.42 -1.93
C GLY A 103 -12.32 -2.21 -1.70
N ARG A 104 -13.24 -1.69 -0.86
CA ARG A 104 -14.54 -2.33 -0.64
C ARG A 104 -15.39 -2.41 -1.91
N LYS A 105 -15.39 -1.33 -2.71
CA LYS A 105 -16.18 -1.26 -3.96
C LYS A 105 -15.75 -2.29 -4.99
N TYR A 106 -14.45 -2.54 -5.11
CA TYR A 106 -13.89 -3.43 -6.12
C TYR A 106 -13.35 -4.75 -5.55
N HIS A 107 -13.71 -5.08 -4.31
CA HIS A 107 -13.27 -6.31 -3.61
C HIS A 107 -11.76 -6.51 -3.61
N ALA A 108 -11.02 -5.41 -3.48
CA ALA A 108 -9.56 -5.38 -3.44
C ALA A 108 -9.08 -5.26 -1.99
N ALA A 109 -8.42 -6.29 -1.48
CA ALA A 109 -7.60 -6.15 -0.28
C ALA A 109 -6.30 -5.43 -0.67
N MET A 110 -5.86 -4.53 0.19
CA MET A 110 -4.69 -3.68 -0.06
C MET A 110 -3.67 -3.85 1.06
N THR A 111 -2.44 -3.40 0.84
CA THR A 111 -1.43 -3.31 1.90
C THR A 111 -1.16 -1.85 2.23
N TYR A 112 -1.30 -1.51 3.51
CA TYR A 112 -1.00 -0.19 4.04
C TYR A 112 0.26 -0.27 4.88
N PHE A 113 1.36 0.28 4.38
CA PHE A 113 2.63 0.34 5.09
C PHE A 113 2.65 1.57 6.00
N LEU A 114 2.34 1.34 7.26
CA LEU A 114 2.29 2.39 8.29
C LEU A 114 3.69 2.91 8.63
N SER A 115 3.87 4.24 8.64
CA SER A 115 5.00 4.87 9.31
C SER A 115 4.70 5.03 10.79
N GLY A 116 5.54 4.43 11.66
CA GLY A 116 5.27 4.37 13.08
C GLY A 116 5.13 5.74 13.75
N VAL A 117 5.86 6.76 13.28
CA VAL A 117 5.78 8.12 13.82
C VAL A 117 4.38 8.75 13.68
N TYR A 118 3.54 8.24 12.78
CA TYR A 118 2.13 8.67 12.68
C TYR A 118 1.25 8.21 13.84
N MET A 119 1.78 7.31 14.69
CA MET A 119 1.13 6.84 15.94
C MET A 119 1.61 7.63 17.15
N LEU A 120 2.45 8.65 16.95
CA LEU A 120 2.95 9.54 17.99
C LEU A 120 2.51 10.99 17.72
N PRO A 121 1.96 11.71 18.72
CA PRO A 121 1.83 13.15 18.65
C PRO A 121 3.21 13.84 18.62
N GLU A 122 3.30 14.98 17.93
CA GLU A 122 4.53 15.79 17.83
C GLU A 122 5.15 16.09 19.22
N GLU A 123 4.32 16.33 20.24
CA GLU A 123 4.77 16.61 21.62
C GLU A 123 5.46 15.41 22.29
N LYS A 124 5.23 14.21 21.73
CA LYS A 124 5.81 12.96 22.21
C LYS A 124 6.89 12.40 21.30
N ARG A 125 7.35 13.17 20.32
CA ARG A 125 8.32 12.72 19.30
C ARG A 125 9.59 12.10 19.90
N THR A 126 10.07 12.61 21.05
CA THR A 126 11.28 12.12 21.72
C THR A 126 11.15 10.70 22.27
N LEU A 127 9.95 10.09 22.24
CA LEU A 127 9.76 8.67 22.52
C LEU A 127 10.25 7.79 21.35
N TYR A 128 10.48 8.35 20.20
CA TYR A 128 11.12 7.67 19.07
C TYR A 128 12.63 7.90 19.12
N GLU A 129 13.40 6.82 19.17
CA GLU A 129 14.85 6.80 19.19
C GLU A 129 15.37 6.19 17.89
N PRO A 130 15.43 6.97 16.79
CA PRO A 130 15.87 6.44 15.51
C PRO A 130 17.35 6.02 15.55
N PRO A 131 17.71 4.94 14.82
CA PRO A 131 19.12 4.63 14.65
C PRO A 131 19.89 5.78 14.01
N GLN A 132 21.10 6.03 14.51
CA GLN A 132 22.06 7.02 13.98
C GLN A 132 21.59 8.50 14.02
N HIS A 133 20.45 8.80 14.60
CA HIS A 133 19.92 10.16 14.72
C HIS A 133 19.49 10.47 16.15
N PRO A 134 19.43 11.75 16.56
CA PRO A 134 18.92 12.15 17.88
C PRO A 134 17.47 11.70 18.09
N ALA A 135 17.10 11.44 19.35
CA ALA A 135 15.74 11.12 19.72
C ALA A 135 14.74 12.16 19.20
N GLY A 136 13.63 11.71 18.63
CA GLY A 136 12.60 12.57 18.06
C GLY A 136 12.92 13.11 16.65
N SER A 137 14.02 12.68 16.02
CA SER A 137 14.31 13.01 14.62
C SER A 137 13.44 12.18 13.67
N SER A 138 13.02 12.78 12.56
CA SER A 138 12.30 12.13 11.48
C SER A 138 12.36 12.97 10.21
N ASP A 139 12.51 12.37 9.03
CA ASP A 139 12.44 13.05 7.74
C ASP A 139 10.99 13.28 7.26
N ILE A 140 10.04 12.68 7.95
CA ILE A 140 8.59 12.91 7.77
C ILE A 140 8.00 13.50 9.05
N GLY A 141 6.83 14.14 8.94
CA GLY A 141 6.17 14.77 10.10
C GLY A 141 5.58 13.74 11.05
N PHE A 142 5.47 14.14 12.32
CA PHE A 142 4.63 13.47 13.31
C PHE A 142 3.18 13.97 13.17
N ASN A 143 2.23 13.23 13.72
CA ASN A 143 0.86 13.68 13.79
C ASN A 143 0.61 14.61 15.00
N ASP A 144 -0.50 15.31 15.01
CA ASP A 144 -1.13 15.77 16.24
C ASP A 144 -2.05 14.65 16.80
N VAL A 145 -2.60 14.86 17.99
CA VAL A 145 -3.49 13.89 18.66
C VAL A 145 -4.69 13.51 17.77
N ARG A 146 -5.22 14.48 17.00
CA ARG A 146 -6.33 14.22 16.07
C ARG A 146 -5.88 13.34 14.91
N GLY A 147 -4.73 13.61 14.31
CA GLY A 147 -4.16 12.81 13.24
C GLY A 147 -3.86 11.37 13.66
N VAL A 148 -3.41 11.16 14.93
CA VAL A 148 -3.29 9.81 15.50
C VAL A 148 -4.65 9.12 15.55
N ARG A 149 -5.71 9.78 16.08
CA ARG A 149 -7.06 9.23 16.14
C ARG A 149 -7.59 8.87 14.76
N ASP A 150 -7.50 9.80 13.82
CA ASP A 150 -7.98 9.62 12.45
C ASP A 150 -7.25 8.45 11.75
N THR A 151 -5.92 8.33 11.95
CA THR A 151 -5.12 7.21 11.45
C THR A 151 -5.56 5.87 12.07
N VAL A 152 -5.74 5.81 13.39
CA VAL A 152 -6.21 4.60 14.11
C VAL A 152 -7.57 4.14 13.59
N GLU A 153 -8.49 5.07 13.34
CA GLU A 153 -9.79 4.74 12.75
C GLU A 153 -9.63 4.07 11.38
N GLN A 154 -8.75 4.60 10.52
CA GLN A 154 -8.51 4.00 9.21
C GLN A 154 -7.81 2.65 9.31
N LEU A 155 -6.83 2.48 10.19
CA LEU A 155 -6.17 1.19 10.43
C LEU A 155 -7.17 0.12 10.90
N ARG A 156 -8.04 0.47 11.86
CA ARG A 156 -9.11 -0.42 12.34
C ARG A 156 -10.01 -0.86 11.19
N GLY A 157 -10.48 0.11 10.43
CA GLY A 157 -11.36 -0.18 9.32
C GLY A 157 -10.68 -0.94 8.19
N ALA A 158 -9.41 -0.67 7.87
CA ALA A 158 -8.65 -1.39 6.86
C ALA A 158 -8.49 -2.88 7.22
N TRP A 159 -8.17 -3.17 8.48
CA TRP A 159 -8.08 -4.56 8.96
C TRP A 159 -9.44 -5.28 8.88
N LEU A 160 -10.53 -4.63 9.29
CA LEU A 160 -11.89 -5.18 9.19
C LEU A 160 -12.34 -5.37 7.73
N ASP A 161 -11.85 -4.54 6.82
CA ASP A 161 -12.06 -4.67 5.38
C ASP A 161 -11.26 -5.83 4.76
N GLY A 162 -10.38 -6.50 5.52
CA GLY A 162 -9.55 -7.61 5.06
C GLY A 162 -8.21 -7.19 4.46
N SER A 163 -7.87 -5.91 4.55
CA SER A 163 -6.58 -5.34 4.11
C SER A 163 -5.48 -5.55 5.15
N GLU A 164 -4.24 -5.51 4.72
CA GLU A 164 -3.06 -5.69 5.56
C GLU A 164 -2.54 -4.36 6.09
N ILE A 165 -2.05 -4.38 7.33
CA ILE A 165 -1.29 -3.28 7.93
C ILE A 165 0.16 -3.76 8.09
N GLY A 166 1.00 -3.45 7.11
CA GLY A 166 2.45 -3.64 7.16
C GLY A 166 3.16 -2.44 7.77
N THR A 167 4.49 -2.35 7.59
CA THR A 167 5.26 -1.20 8.06
C THR A 167 6.05 -0.52 6.95
N HIS A 168 6.08 0.83 6.97
CA HIS A 168 7.05 1.65 6.27
C HIS A 168 8.15 2.13 7.23
N PHE A 169 8.31 1.38 8.32
CA PHE A 169 9.15 1.67 9.48
C PHE A 169 8.72 2.97 10.17
N ASN A 170 9.65 3.89 10.55
CA ASN A 170 9.22 5.02 11.37
C ASN A 170 9.63 6.37 10.79
N GLY A 171 10.91 6.76 10.87
CA GLY A 171 11.36 8.13 10.61
C GLY A 171 11.71 8.46 9.16
N HIS A 172 11.71 7.49 8.25
CA HIS A 172 11.91 7.66 6.79
C HIS A 172 13.26 8.28 6.40
N PHE A 173 14.37 7.83 7.00
CA PHE A 173 15.70 8.33 6.68
C PHE A 173 16.26 7.72 5.41
N CYS A 174 16.78 8.55 4.50
CA CYS A 174 17.31 8.16 3.21
C CYS A 174 18.71 8.69 2.97
N GLY A 175 19.50 7.98 2.14
CA GLY A 175 20.82 8.39 1.71
C GLY A 175 21.96 7.94 2.61
N GLU A 176 23.15 8.50 2.40
CA GLU A 176 24.38 8.01 2.99
C GLU A 176 24.58 8.43 4.45
N ASP A 177 24.04 9.59 4.85
CA ASP A 177 24.20 10.16 6.19
C ASP A 177 23.13 9.63 7.15
N GLY A 178 23.37 8.44 7.72
CA GLY A 178 22.45 7.82 8.68
C GLY A 178 21.14 7.27 8.08
N GLY A 179 21.02 7.25 6.76
CA GLY A 179 19.87 6.65 6.08
C GLY A 179 19.79 5.13 6.28
N VAL A 180 18.61 4.58 6.05
CA VAL A 180 18.30 3.16 6.31
C VAL A 180 19.19 2.18 5.53
N GLY A 181 19.80 2.64 4.42
CA GLY A 181 20.80 1.89 3.65
C GLY A 181 22.05 1.55 4.43
N THR A 182 22.41 2.36 5.43
CA THR A 182 23.61 2.22 6.26
C THR A 182 23.37 1.37 7.51
N TRP A 183 22.10 1.08 7.86
CA TRP A 183 21.74 0.45 9.13
C TRP A 183 22.18 -0.99 9.24
N THR A 184 22.70 -1.34 10.41
CA THR A 184 23.06 -2.71 10.79
C THR A 184 21.79 -3.55 11.05
N PRO A 185 21.86 -4.89 11.09
CA PRO A 185 20.72 -5.72 11.50
C PRO A 185 20.22 -5.43 12.92
N LYS A 186 21.08 -4.93 13.83
CA LYS A 186 20.67 -4.54 15.19
C LYS A 186 19.81 -3.27 15.16
N GLU A 187 20.17 -2.29 14.35
CA GLU A 187 19.44 -1.05 14.15
C GLU A 187 18.09 -1.30 13.48
N TRP A 188 18.06 -2.10 12.43
CA TRP A 188 16.80 -2.56 11.82
C TRP A 188 15.90 -3.30 12.83
N ALA A 189 16.48 -4.12 13.70
CA ALA A 189 15.70 -4.79 14.72
C ALA A 189 15.16 -3.82 15.78
N SER A 190 15.89 -2.75 16.10
CA SER A 190 15.40 -1.66 16.97
C SER A 190 14.22 -0.95 16.32
N GLU A 191 14.37 -0.57 15.05
CA GLU A 191 13.36 0.13 14.27
C GLU A 191 12.03 -0.65 14.19
N ILE A 192 12.09 -1.96 13.89
CA ILE A 192 10.91 -2.84 13.86
C ILE A 192 10.25 -2.93 15.24
N ARG A 193 11.04 -3.02 16.33
CA ARG A 193 10.48 -3.05 17.69
C ARG A 193 9.78 -1.75 18.06
N GLN A 194 10.37 -0.61 17.67
CA GLN A 194 9.76 0.70 17.88
C GLN A 194 8.46 0.86 17.09
N ALA A 195 8.41 0.43 15.83
CA ALA A 195 7.17 0.41 15.05
C ALA A 195 6.06 -0.40 15.76
N LYS A 196 6.39 -1.60 16.25
CA LYS A 196 5.45 -2.42 17.03
C LYS A 196 5.05 -1.74 18.34
N TRP A 197 5.98 -1.10 19.02
CA TRP A 197 5.74 -0.43 20.29
C TRP A 197 4.81 0.78 20.10
N MET A 198 5.01 1.62 19.10
CA MET A 198 4.18 2.79 18.83
C MET A 198 2.71 2.40 18.64
N VAL A 199 2.46 1.36 17.85
CA VAL A 199 1.10 0.84 17.61
C VAL A 199 0.50 0.19 18.86
N ARG A 200 1.31 -0.44 19.72
CA ARG A 200 0.81 -1.11 20.93
C ARG A 200 0.60 -0.17 22.11
N ASN A 201 1.00 1.09 22.00
CA ASN A 201 0.91 2.08 23.07
C ASN A 201 0.31 3.41 22.58
N TRP A 202 -0.39 3.42 21.45
CA TRP A 202 -0.89 4.66 20.86
C TRP A 202 -1.85 5.41 21.79
N LYS A 203 -2.66 4.69 22.60
CA LYS A 203 -3.57 5.32 23.58
C LYS A 203 -2.84 6.10 24.65
N THR A 204 -1.81 5.48 25.25
CA THR A 204 -0.98 6.14 26.25
C THR A 204 -0.17 7.27 25.63
N ASN A 205 0.40 7.06 24.45
CA ASN A 205 1.24 8.05 23.78
C ASN A 205 0.45 9.30 23.36
N ALA A 206 -0.80 9.13 22.90
CA ALA A 206 -1.65 10.22 22.44
C ALA A 206 -2.68 10.70 23.49
N ASP A 207 -2.66 10.13 24.70
CA ASP A 207 -3.65 10.38 25.77
C ASP A 207 -5.11 10.15 25.30
N LEU A 208 -5.33 9.10 24.53
CA LEU A 208 -6.62 8.70 23.96
C LEU A 208 -7.17 7.42 24.62
N LYS A 209 -7.22 7.40 25.96
CA LYS A 209 -7.53 6.19 26.75
C LYS A 209 -8.92 5.63 26.51
N ASP A 210 -9.89 6.50 26.23
CA ASP A 210 -11.30 6.13 26.06
C ASP A 210 -11.64 5.62 24.65
N GLU A 211 -10.72 5.77 23.71
CA GLU A 211 -10.93 5.28 22.35
C GLU A 211 -10.93 3.73 22.28
N PRO A 212 -11.71 3.10 21.40
CA PRO A 212 -11.70 1.65 21.26
C PRO A 212 -10.32 1.15 20.79
N PRO A 213 -9.87 -0.05 21.21
CA PRO A 213 -8.60 -0.63 20.75
C PRO A 213 -8.60 -0.93 19.25
N LEU A 214 -7.40 -1.04 18.65
CA LEU A 214 -7.27 -1.76 17.39
C LEU A 214 -7.64 -3.23 17.60
N PRO A 215 -8.41 -3.87 16.69
CA PRO A 215 -8.96 -5.22 16.89
C PRO A 215 -7.95 -6.35 16.67
N PHE A 216 -6.67 -6.05 16.58
CA PHE A 216 -5.61 -7.00 16.27
C PHE A 216 -4.37 -6.81 17.14
N ASP A 217 -3.62 -7.89 17.35
CA ASP A 217 -2.27 -7.86 17.93
C ASP A 217 -1.26 -7.51 16.85
N TYR A 218 -0.83 -6.26 16.79
CA TYR A 218 0.14 -5.81 15.78
C TYR A 218 1.48 -6.56 15.88
N GLY A 219 1.82 -7.10 17.02
CA GLY A 219 2.99 -7.97 17.19
C GLY A 219 2.93 -9.22 16.32
N LYS A 220 1.70 -9.74 16.07
CA LYS A 220 1.42 -10.91 15.21
C LYS A 220 1.05 -10.54 13.80
N GLU A 221 0.29 -9.44 13.62
CA GLU A 221 -0.19 -8.99 12.30
C GLU A 221 0.92 -8.42 11.43
N LEU A 222 1.94 -7.79 12.02
CA LEU A 222 3.06 -7.24 11.29
C LEU A 222 3.96 -8.37 10.76
N VAL A 223 3.76 -8.72 9.49
CA VAL A 223 4.47 -9.81 8.82
C VAL A 223 5.31 -9.36 7.61
N GLY A 224 5.40 -8.06 7.34
CA GLY A 224 6.22 -7.52 6.27
C GLY A 224 6.19 -6.00 6.19
N GLY A 225 7.01 -5.44 5.30
CA GLY A 225 7.14 -4.00 5.14
C GLY A 225 7.86 -3.61 3.87
N ARG A 226 7.94 -2.30 3.66
CA ARG A 226 8.76 -1.67 2.63
C ARG A 226 9.67 -0.64 3.28
N ALA A 227 10.97 -0.77 3.06
CA ALA A 227 11.97 0.19 3.57
C ALA A 227 11.81 1.54 2.87
N PRO A 228 12.00 2.65 3.59
CA PRO A 228 12.15 3.97 3.00
C PRO A 228 13.18 3.94 1.86
N CYS A 229 12.91 4.69 0.81
CA CYS A 229 13.77 4.84 -0.35
C CYS A 229 14.21 3.53 -1.04
N LEU A 230 13.57 2.40 -0.68
CA LEU A 230 13.92 1.06 -1.18
C LEU A 230 15.37 0.68 -0.84
N GLU A 231 15.86 1.05 0.33
CA GLU A 231 17.26 0.85 0.75
C GLU A 231 17.39 -0.17 1.89
N GLY A 232 18.61 -0.71 2.09
CA GLY A 232 19.00 -1.49 3.27
C GLY A 232 18.57 -2.95 3.34
N GLN A 233 18.00 -3.54 2.29
CA GLN A 233 17.40 -4.90 2.28
C GLN A 233 18.28 -5.99 2.86
N ARG A 234 19.60 -5.99 2.55
CA ARG A 234 20.52 -7.04 3.01
C ARG A 234 20.50 -7.20 4.53
N ASN A 235 20.53 -6.09 5.25
CA ASN A 235 20.54 -6.06 6.70
C ASN A 235 19.13 -6.15 7.29
N LEU A 236 18.15 -5.52 6.63
CA LEU A 236 16.74 -5.59 6.98
C LEU A 236 16.25 -7.04 7.02
N VAL A 237 16.46 -7.82 5.96
CA VAL A 237 15.98 -9.21 5.87
C VAL A 237 16.53 -10.08 7.02
N ARG A 238 17.77 -9.86 7.44
CA ARG A 238 18.39 -10.59 8.57
C ARG A 238 17.70 -10.29 9.91
N ALA A 239 17.28 -9.06 10.12
CA ALA A 239 16.56 -8.64 11.33
C ALA A 239 15.08 -9.04 11.27
N ALA A 240 14.42 -8.74 10.17
CA ALA A 240 13.00 -8.91 9.94
C ALA A 240 12.55 -10.37 10.09
N LYS A 241 13.31 -11.32 9.54
CA LYS A 241 13.04 -12.75 9.68
C LYS A 241 12.96 -13.18 11.15
N LYS A 242 13.87 -12.71 12.00
CA LYS A 242 13.91 -13.03 13.44
C LYS A 242 12.72 -12.41 14.21
N LEU A 243 12.11 -11.36 13.63
CA LEU A 243 11.00 -10.62 14.22
C LEU A 243 9.63 -10.96 13.62
N GLY A 244 9.55 -12.06 12.85
CA GLY A 244 8.31 -12.63 12.39
C GLY A 244 7.86 -12.17 11.01
N PHE A 245 8.71 -11.47 10.26
CA PHE A 245 8.38 -11.13 8.86
C PHE A 245 8.36 -12.38 7.99
N ARG A 246 7.48 -12.37 7.01
CA ARG A 246 7.31 -13.41 5.99
C ARG A 246 7.71 -12.93 4.60
N TYR A 247 7.68 -11.61 4.39
CA TYR A 247 8.08 -10.97 3.13
C TYR A 247 8.82 -9.65 3.38
N ASP A 248 9.53 -9.22 2.36
CA ASP A 248 10.09 -7.89 2.18
C ASP A 248 9.64 -7.32 0.83
N ALA A 249 9.18 -6.07 0.79
CA ALA A 249 8.70 -5.39 -0.41
C ALA A 249 9.61 -4.21 -0.80
N SER A 250 10.87 -4.23 -0.37
CA SER A 250 11.81 -3.11 -0.51
C SER A 250 12.70 -3.19 -1.75
N SER A 251 12.69 -4.30 -2.48
CA SER A 251 13.51 -4.43 -3.69
C SER A 251 12.98 -3.57 -4.84
N ALA A 252 13.90 -2.98 -5.61
CA ALA A 252 13.60 -2.09 -6.74
C ALA A 252 14.12 -2.65 -8.07
N GLY A 253 13.52 -2.23 -9.20
CA GLY A 253 13.99 -2.58 -10.55
C GLY A 253 13.83 -4.06 -10.87
N GLY A 254 12.80 -4.70 -10.31
CA GLY A 254 12.52 -6.10 -10.53
C GLY A 254 11.85 -6.38 -11.87
N ARG A 255 12.29 -7.44 -12.56
CA ARG A 255 11.55 -8.00 -13.69
C ARG A 255 10.20 -8.53 -13.20
N GLN A 256 9.15 -8.38 -13.99
CA GLN A 256 7.82 -8.90 -13.69
C GLN A 256 7.76 -10.42 -13.88
N VAL A 257 8.35 -11.13 -12.91
CA VAL A 257 8.41 -12.59 -12.84
C VAL A 257 7.87 -13.09 -11.50
N TRP A 258 7.66 -14.39 -11.36
CA TRP A 258 7.14 -14.96 -10.11
C TRP A 258 8.14 -14.78 -8.96
N PRO A 259 7.66 -14.38 -7.77
CA PRO A 259 8.51 -14.09 -6.62
C PRO A 259 9.35 -15.28 -6.16
N SER A 260 10.52 -14.98 -5.61
CA SER A 260 11.40 -15.93 -4.94
C SER A 260 11.60 -15.54 -3.47
N LYS A 261 12.30 -16.37 -2.69
CA LYS A 261 12.69 -16.03 -1.33
C LYS A 261 14.14 -15.55 -1.26
N THR A 262 14.34 -14.43 -0.59
CA THR A 262 15.65 -13.88 -0.25
C THR A 262 15.82 -13.93 1.27
N GLY A 263 16.88 -14.56 1.77
CA GLY A 263 17.10 -14.73 3.21
C GLY A 263 15.98 -15.50 3.93
N GLY A 264 15.10 -16.20 3.19
CA GLY A 264 13.97 -16.96 3.72
C GLY A 264 12.66 -16.16 3.83
N LEU A 265 12.64 -14.90 3.41
CA LEU A 265 11.44 -14.09 3.23
C LEU A 265 11.06 -14.06 1.76
N TRP A 266 9.75 -13.98 1.44
CA TRP A 266 9.31 -13.67 0.09
C TRP A 266 9.83 -12.29 -0.30
N ASP A 267 10.45 -12.19 -1.47
CA ASP A 267 10.88 -10.93 -2.07
C ASP A 267 9.80 -10.46 -3.05
N PHE A 268 9.23 -9.28 -2.78
CA PHE A 268 8.17 -8.66 -3.59
C PHE A 268 8.65 -7.32 -4.16
N PRO A 269 9.54 -7.35 -5.17
CA PRO A 269 10.13 -6.15 -5.73
C PRO A 269 9.09 -5.29 -6.45
N LEU A 270 9.24 -3.96 -6.38
CA LEU A 270 8.60 -3.09 -7.35
C LEU A 270 9.15 -3.41 -8.74
N GLN A 271 8.25 -3.55 -9.71
CA GLN A 271 8.56 -4.02 -11.05
C GLN A 271 8.60 -2.87 -12.04
N ASP A 272 9.36 -3.06 -13.11
CA ASP A 272 9.36 -2.12 -14.21
C ASP A 272 8.12 -2.32 -15.10
N VAL A 273 7.49 -1.20 -15.44
CA VAL A 273 6.32 -1.13 -16.34
C VAL A 273 6.58 -0.12 -17.45
N PRO A 274 6.04 -0.31 -18.64
CA PRO A 274 6.22 0.60 -19.76
C PRO A 274 5.77 2.03 -19.43
N VAL A 275 6.47 3.03 -19.95
CA VAL A 275 6.02 4.42 -19.95
C VAL A 275 5.50 4.75 -21.35
N PRO A 276 4.17 4.77 -21.57
CA PRO A 276 3.59 4.99 -22.90
C PRO A 276 4.13 6.24 -23.60
N GLY A 277 4.60 6.08 -24.85
CA GLY A 277 5.23 7.14 -25.61
C GLY A 277 6.69 7.42 -25.24
N ARG A 278 7.32 6.54 -24.49
CA ARG A 278 8.75 6.51 -24.17
C ARG A 278 9.33 5.14 -24.52
N ASP A 279 10.63 5.07 -24.68
CA ASP A 279 11.43 3.88 -25.01
C ASP A 279 12.04 3.22 -23.77
N PHE A 280 11.58 3.58 -22.58
CA PHE A 280 12.04 3.02 -21.31
C PHE A 280 10.88 2.58 -20.41
N GLU A 281 11.19 1.73 -19.45
CA GLU A 281 10.30 1.34 -18.36
C GLU A 281 10.64 2.08 -17.06
N THR A 282 9.69 2.17 -16.13
CA THR A 282 9.90 2.76 -14.80
C THR A 282 9.26 1.87 -13.74
N LEU A 283 9.71 2.01 -12.50
CA LEU A 283 9.07 1.29 -11.38
C LEU A 283 7.58 1.60 -11.32
N SER A 284 6.80 0.60 -11.02
CA SER A 284 5.34 0.62 -10.88
C SER A 284 4.89 1.37 -9.61
N MET A 285 5.39 2.61 -9.47
CA MET A 285 5.14 3.48 -8.32
C MET A 285 4.84 4.90 -8.78
N ASP A 286 3.89 5.56 -8.12
CA ASP A 286 3.47 6.93 -8.43
C ASP A 286 4.63 7.93 -8.41
N TYR A 287 5.54 7.80 -7.44
CA TYR A 287 6.73 8.63 -7.33
C TYR A 287 7.65 8.51 -8.57
N ASN A 288 7.86 7.29 -9.08
CA ASN A 288 8.72 7.07 -10.23
C ASN A 288 8.11 7.66 -11.52
N PHE A 289 6.78 7.62 -11.66
CA PHE A 289 6.10 8.35 -12.72
C PHE A 289 6.25 9.87 -12.55
N LEU A 290 6.05 10.40 -11.34
CA LEU A 290 6.26 11.82 -11.05
C LEU A 290 7.67 12.26 -11.43
N ALA A 291 8.71 11.51 -11.01
CA ALA A 291 10.12 11.83 -11.26
C ALA A 291 10.44 11.86 -12.77
N ASN A 292 9.88 10.92 -13.54
CA ASN A 292 10.10 10.82 -14.99
C ASN A 292 9.20 11.75 -15.83
N GLN A 293 8.24 12.44 -15.22
CA GLN A 293 7.28 13.31 -15.90
C GLN A 293 7.52 14.80 -15.60
N SER A 294 7.17 15.23 -14.38
CA SER A 294 7.28 16.64 -13.98
C SER A 294 8.55 16.93 -13.17
N GLY A 295 9.13 15.91 -12.52
CA GLY A 295 10.21 16.07 -11.53
C GLY A 295 9.81 16.88 -10.30
N THR A 296 8.52 17.26 -10.16
CA THR A 296 8.04 18.11 -9.08
C THR A 296 6.58 17.82 -8.73
N THR A 297 6.22 18.03 -7.46
CA THR A 297 4.87 17.83 -6.94
C THR A 297 3.84 18.85 -7.43
N LYS A 298 4.30 19.99 -7.96
CA LYS A 298 3.50 21.14 -8.45
C LYS A 298 3.84 21.50 -9.89
N GLY A 299 3.93 20.50 -10.78
CA GLY A 299 4.21 20.70 -12.19
C GLY A 299 3.07 21.38 -12.96
N ASP A 300 3.34 21.66 -14.24
CA ASP A 300 2.44 22.33 -15.18
C ASP A 300 1.03 21.76 -15.18
N ARG A 301 0.06 22.61 -14.88
CA ARG A 301 -1.37 22.23 -14.77
C ARG A 301 -1.91 21.68 -16.09
N SER A 302 -1.49 22.18 -17.23
CA SER A 302 -1.95 21.76 -18.56
C SER A 302 -1.55 20.30 -18.86
N ARG A 303 -0.44 19.82 -18.30
CA ARG A 303 0.11 18.48 -18.52
C ARG A 303 -0.39 17.41 -17.54
N ARG A 304 -0.99 17.80 -16.41
CA ARG A 304 -1.38 16.88 -15.32
C ARG A 304 -2.28 15.74 -15.80
N ALA A 305 -3.27 16.03 -16.64
CA ALA A 305 -4.15 15.00 -17.17
C ALA A 305 -3.40 14.00 -18.09
N ALA A 306 -2.41 14.47 -18.85
CA ALA A 306 -1.58 13.60 -19.68
C ALA A 306 -0.68 12.69 -18.83
N TRP A 307 -0.07 13.22 -17.76
CA TRP A 307 0.73 12.44 -16.81
C TRP A 307 -0.08 11.33 -16.14
N GLY A 308 -1.30 11.67 -15.67
CA GLY A 308 -2.19 10.66 -15.07
C GLY A 308 -2.59 9.56 -16.06
N ARG A 309 -2.89 9.91 -17.31
CA ARG A 309 -3.16 8.91 -18.36
C ARG A 309 -1.95 8.04 -18.63
N GLN A 310 -0.75 8.63 -18.75
CA GLN A 310 0.47 7.89 -19.00
C GLN A 310 0.79 6.89 -17.89
N MET A 311 0.66 7.27 -16.59
CA MET A 311 0.81 6.35 -15.48
C MET A 311 -0.24 5.23 -15.53
N ARG A 312 -1.53 5.59 -15.69
CA ARG A 312 -2.61 4.60 -15.79
C ARG A 312 -2.32 3.58 -16.90
N ASP A 313 -1.96 4.06 -18.07
CA ASP A 313 -1.78 3.21 -19.26
C ASP A 313 -0.50 2.38 -19.15
N GLY A 314 0.56 2.89 -18.49
CA GLY A 314 1.78 2.14 -18.17
C GLY A 314 1.51 0.97 -17.20
N LEU A 315 0.79 1.25 -16.10
CA LEU A 315 0.38 0.20 -15.15
C LEU A 315 -0.54 -0.84 -15.81
N LEU A 316 -1.45 -0.41 -16.67
CA LEU A 316 -2.31 -1.33 -17.45
C LEU A 316 -1.49 -2.15 -18.46
N ALA A 317 -0.49 -1.58 -19.13
CA ALA A 317 0.39 -2.32 -20.03
C ALA A 317 1.19 -3.40 -19.28
N GLY A 318 1.76 -3.08 -18.11
CA GLY A 318 2.39 -4.07 -17.23
C GLY A 318 1.42 -5.17 -16.79
N PHE A 319 0.18 -4.80 -16.44
CA PHE A 319 -0.86 -5.76 -16.11
C PHE A 319 -1.21 -6.69 -17.29
N GLU A 320 -1.51 -6.15 -18.47
CA GLU A 320 -1.92 -6.94 -19.64
C GLU A 320 -0.78 -7.86 -20.10
N ARG A 321 0.47 -7.41 -20.00
CA ARG A 321 1.67 -8.21 -20.30
C ARG A 321 1.71 -9.49 -19.44
N ALA A 322 1.50 -9.38 -18.13
CA ALA A 322 1.45 -10.54 -17.26
C ALA A 322 0.17 -11.35 -17.43
N TYR A 323 -0.98 -10.67 -17.54
CA TYR A 323 -2.29 -11.32 -17.64
C TYR A 323 -2.41 -12.25 -18.84
N HIS A 324 -1.84 -11.88 -19.98
CA HIS A 324 -1.80 -12.72 -21.18
C HIS A 324 -0.56 -13.62 -21.27
N GLY A 325 0.49 -13.31 -20.49
CA GLY A 325 1.76 -14.02 -20.45
C GLY A 325 1.92 -14.94 -19.24
N ASN A 326 2.95 -14.67 -18.45
CA ASN A 326 3.45 -15.51 -17.36
C ASN A 326 2.57 -15.48 -16.09
N ARG A 327 1.54 -14.67 -16.02
CA ARG A 327 0.68 -14.50 -14.82
C ARG A 327 1.45 -14.09 -13.55
N ALA A 328 2.67 -13.57 -13.69
CA ALA A 328 3.41 -13.06 -12.54
C ALA A 328 2.63 -11.93 -11.84
N PRO A 329 2.63 -11.87 -10.50
CA PRO A 329 1.98 -10.79 -9.77
C PRO A 329 2.45 -9.41 -10.24
N LEU A 330 1.56 -8.42 -10.27
CA LEU A 330 1.90 -7.02 -10.42
C LEU A 330 1.82 -6.33 -9.07
N PHE A 331 2.87 -5.62 -8.68
CA PHE A 331 2.95 -4.82 -7.46
C PHE A 331 2.92 -3.34 -7.81
N VAL A 332 1.99 -2.58 -7.23
CA VAL A 332 1.83 -1.14 -7.47
C VAL A 332 2.03 -0.40 -6.16
N GLY A 333 3.11 0.38 -6.09
CA GLY A 333 3.44 1.24 -4.95
C GLY A 333 2.84 2.63 -5.11
N ASN A 334 2.38 3.22 -4.01
CA ASN A 334 1.76 4.53 -4.01
C ASN A 334 2.05 5.25 -2.69
N HIS A 335 1.81 6.56 -2.69
CA HIS A 335 1.79 7.42 -1.52
C HIS A 335 0.42 8.11 -1.41
N PHE A 336 -0.03 8.41 -0.19
CA PHE A 336 -1.24 9.20 0.01
C PHE A 336 -0.96 10.68 -0.23
N GLU A 337 -0.70 11.02 -1.51
CA GLU A 337 -0.25 12.34 -1.92
C GLU A 337 -1.07 12.90 -3.09
N SER A 338 -1.42 14.19 -2.97
CA SER A 338 -2.14 14.90 -4.03
C SER A 338 -1.20 15.57 -5.05
N TRP A 339 -0.05 14.97 -5.31
CA TRP A 339 0.92 15.47 -6.28
C TRP A 339 0.28 15.78 -7.63
N ASN A 340 0.69 16.89 -8.21
CA ASN A 340 0.16 17.36 -9.50
C ASN A 340 -1.39 17.42 -9.52
N GLY A 341 -1.99 17.83 -8.39
CA GLY A 341 -3.45 17.92 -8.24
C GLY A 341 -4.14 16.56 -8.15
N GLY A 342 -3.46 15.56 -7.59
CA GLY A 342 -4.00 14.22 -7.35
C GLY A 342 -4.18 13.38 -8.62
N THR A 343 -3.44 13.70 -9.69
CA THR A 343 -3.61 12.99 -10.96
C THR A 343 -3.17 11.54 -10.89
N TYR A 344 -2.15 11.23 -10.06
CA TYR A 344 -1.65 9.87 -9.86
C TYR A 344 -2.65 9.01 -9.07
N MET A 345 -3.25 9.56 -8.02
CA MET A 345 -4.27 8.85 -7.25
C MET A 345 -5.52 8.54 -8.09
N ARG A 346 -5.92 9.44 -8.99
CA ARG A 346 -7.01 9.14 -9.95
C ARG A 346 -6.61 8.07 -10.98
N ALA A 347 -5.33 8.03 -11.38
CA ALA A 347 -4.82 6.98 -12.26
C ALA A 347 -4.90 5.61 -11.58
N VAL A 348 -4.43 5.51 -10.32
CA VAL A 348 -4.48 4.26 -9.53
C VAL A 348 -5.91 3.80 -9.31
N GLU A 349 -6.84 4.70 -8.93
CA GLU A 349 -8.27 4.37 -8.82
C GLU A 349 -8.84 3.78 -10.12
N SER A 350 -8.49 4.38 -11.27
CA SER A 350 -8.90 3.89 -12.59
C SER A 350 -8.32 2.50 -12.91
N VAL A 351 -7.07 2.23 -12.50
CA VAL A 351 -6.44 0.90 -12.65
C VAL A 351 -7.16 -0.11 -11.78
N ILE A 352 -7.38 0.16 -10.49
CA ILE A 352 -8.12 -0.72 -9.57
C ILE A 352 -9.47 -1.09 -10.14
N ALA A 353 -10.26 -0.08 -10.56
CA ALA A 353 -11.59 -0.29 -11.13
C ALA A 353 -11.58 -1.21 -12.35
N ARG A 354 -10.52 -1.15 -13.16
CA ARG A 354 -10.42 -1.90 -14.41
C ARG A 354 -9.86 -3.30 -14.22
N VAL A 355 -8.87 -3.48 -13.35
CA VAL A 355 -8.18 -4.77 -13.24
C VAL A 355 -8.83 -5.70 -12.21
N CYS A 356 -9.32 -5.17 -11.08
CA CYS A 356 -9.86 -6.00 -10.01
C CYS A 356 -11.23 -6.62 -10.35
N THR A 357 -11.87 -6.18 -11.43
CA THR A 357 -13.14 -6.74 -11.94
C THR A 357 -12.96 -7.74 -13.09
N LYS A 358 -11.71 -7.96 -13.54
CA LYS A 358 -11.43 -8.91 -14.63
C LYS A 358 -11.48 -10.35 -14.13
N GLU A 359 -11.92 -11.26 -15.00
CA GLU A 359 -11.95 -12.69 -14.73
C GLU A 359 -10.55 -13.25 -14.42
N GLY A 360 -10.45 -14.11 -13.41
CA GLY A 360 -9.19 -14.74 -13.00
C GLY A 360 -8.18 -13.77 -12.39
N VAL A 361 -8.58 -12.53 -12.05
CA VAL A 361 -7.77 -11.55 -11.32
C VAL A 361 -8.11 -11.63 -9.83
N ARG A 362 -7.10 -11.44 -8.99
CA ARG A 362 -7.21 -11.30 -7.54
C ARG A 362 -6.41 -10.08 -7.08
N CYS A 363 -7.12 -9.05 -6.65
CA CYS A 363 -6.51 -7.92 -5.99
C CYS A 363 -6.39 -8.25 -4.49
N VAL A 364 -5.17 -8.48 -4.04
CA VAL A 364 -4.85 -9.04 -2.71
C VAL A 364 -3.82 -8.18 -2.00
N SER A 365 -3.67 -8.37 -0.68
CA SER A 365 -2.53 -7.83 0.06
C SER A 365 -1.27 -8.69 -0.15
N PHE A 366 -0.10 -8.15 0.23
CA PHE A 366 1.14 -8.95 0.22
C PHE A 366 1.07 -10.16 1.16
N LYS A 367 0.44 -10.01 2.34
CA LYS A 367 0.18 -11.11 3.28
C LYS A 367 -0.64 -12.22 2.62
N GLN A 368 -1.73 -11.88 1.94
CA GLN A 368 -2.57 -12.85 1.24
C GLN A 368 -1.86 -13.52 0.07
N LEU A 369 -1.00 -12.80 -0.64
CA LEU A 369 -0.15 -13.38 -1.68
C LEU A 369 0.88 -14.35 -1.07
N ALA A 370 1.53 -13.97 0.04
CA ALA A 370 2.45 -14.86 0.76
C ALA A 370 1.74 -16.12 1.24
N ASP A 371 0.52 -16.01 1.78
CA ASP A 371 -0.32 -17.15 2.18
C ASP A 371 -0.59 -18.10 1.01
N TRP A 372 -0.90 -17.53 -0.17
CA TRP A 372 -1.13 -18.34 -1.37
C TRP A 372 0.16 -19.02 -1.85
N LEU A 373 1.27 -18.31 -1.87
CA LEU A 373 2.57 -18.86 -2.32
C LEU A 373 3.09 -19.96 -1.39
N ASP A 374 2.89 -19.83 -0.07
CA ASP A 374 3.38 -20.80 0.93
C ASP A 374 2.68 -22.16 0.82
N VAL A 375 1.46 -22.24 0.29
CA VAL A 375 0.75 -23.51 0.11
C VAL A 375 0.99 -24.15 -1.26
N GLN A 376 1.65 -23.46 -2.21
CA GLN A 376 1.90 -24.02 -3.53
C GLN A 376 3.01 -25.10 -3.51
N ASP A 377 2.94 -26.01 -4.48
CA ASP A 377 3.98 -26.98 -4.71
C ASP A 377 5.30 -26.27 -5.14
N PRO A 378 6.44 -26.53 -4.49
CA PRO A 378 7.70 -25.90 -4.84
C PRO A 378 8.13 -26.10 -6.30
N GLY A 379 7.83 -27.28 -6.88
CA GLY A 379 8.11 -27.58 -8.29
C GLY A 379 7.24 -26.76 -9.25
N VAL A 380 5.96 -26.50 -8.88
CA VAL A 380 5.10 -25.58 -9.65
C VAL A 380 5.67 -24.16 -9.61
N LEU A 381 6.03 -23.68 -8.44
CA LEU A 381 6.63 -22.34 -8.31
C LEU A 381 7.96 -22.22 -9.07
N ALA A 382 8.79 -23.27 -9.04
CA ALA A 382 10.03 -23.30 -9.81
C ALA A 382 9.77 -23.22 -11.33
N ARG A 383 8.71 -23.86 -11.83
CA ARG A 383 8.32 -23.77 -13.23
C ARG A 383 7.76 -22.38 -13.59
N LEU A 384 6.92 -21.80 -12.74
CA LEU A 384 6.39 -20.44 -12.93
C LEU A 384 7.52 -19.40 -13.01
N ARG A 385 8.55 -19.51 -12.18
CA ARG A 385 9.71 -18.61 -12.18
C ARG A 385 10.58 -18.70 -13.42
N ARG A 386 10.51 -19.76 -14.20
CA ARG A 386 11.23 -19.89 -15.47
C ARG A 386 10.55 -19.17 -16.64
N LEU A 387 9.27 -18.80 -16.48
CA LEU A 387 8.59 -18.00 -17.48
C LEU A 387 9.13 -16.57 -17.43
N ASP A 388 9.62 -16.10 -18.55
CA ASP A 388 10.12 -14.74 -18.68
C ASP A 388 8.97 -13.71 -18.64
N VAL A 389 9.34 -12.44 -18.59
CA VAL A 389 8.38 -11.31 -18.61
C VAL A 389 7.46 -11.42 -19.80
N GLY A 390 6.16 -11.55 -19.55
CA GLY A 390 5.14 -11.69 -20.59
C GLY A 390 5.13 -13.03 -21.36
N GLU A 391 5.98 -14.01 -20.97
CA GLU A 391 6.05 -15.30 -21.64
C GLU A 391 4.96 -16.26 -21.13
N ALA A 392 4.05 -16.67 -22.01
CA ALA A 392 3.12 -17.75 -21.69
C ALA A 392 3.79 -19.14 -21.85
N PRO A 393 3.33 -20.17 -21.11
CA PRO A 393 3.85 -21.53 -21.32
C PRO A 393 3.65 -21.99 -22.77
N ARG A 394 4.73 -22.40 -23.45
CA ARG A 394 4.73 -22.74 -24.88
C ARG A 394 3.68 -23.80 -25.29
N ARG A 395 3.40 -24.75 -24.41
CA ARG A 395 2.43 -25.84 -24.60
C ARG A 395 1.09 -25.58 -23.89
N GLY A 396 0.89 -24.33 -23.41
CA GLY A 396 -0.27 -23.97 -22.59
C GLY A 396 -0.16 -24.40 -21.12
N TRP A 397 -1.06 -23.85 -20.29
CA TRP A 397 -1.05 -24.04 -18.84
C TRP A 397 -1.28 -25.48 -18.41
N ALA A 398 -2.08 -26.24 -19.15
CA ALA A 398 -2.31 -27.67 -18.90
C ALA A 398 -1.02 -28.50 -18.89
N HIS A 399 0.00 -28.07 -19.62
CA HIS A 399 1.29 -28.74 -19.74
C HIS A 399 2.41 -28.11 -18.94
N LEU A 400 2.12 -27.16 -18.06
CA LEU A 400 3.15 -26.58 -17.19
C LEU A 400 3.83 -27.63 -16.31
N ALA A 401 3.11 -28.67 -15.91
CA ALA A 401 3.64 -29.80 -15.12
C ALA A 401 4.61 -30.67 -15.92
N ASP A 402 4.43 -30.80 -17.23
CA ASP A 402 5.22 -31.68 -18.10
C ASP A 402 6.56 -31.08 -18.52
N THR A 403 6.81 -29.82 -18.19
CA THR A 403 8.06 -29.16 -18.50
C THR A 403 9.15 -29.68 -17.56
N PRO A 404 10.18 -30.40 -18.04
CA PRO A 404 11.22 -30.92 -17.17
C PRO A 404 11.94 -29.80 -16.45
N PRO A 405 12.42 -30.02 -15.21
CA PRO A 405 13.21 -29.03 -14.52
C PRO A 405 14.49 -28.76 -15.33
N SER A 406 14.62 -27.56 -15.85
CA SER A 406 15.85 -27.13 -16.51
C SER A 406 16.97 -27.07 -15.46
N HIS A 407 18.08 -27.74 -15.73
CA HIS A 407 19.28 -27.73 -14.88
C HIS A 407 20.12 -26.46 -15.03
N THR A 408 19.63 -25.44 -15.67
CA THR A 408 20.35 -24.17 -15.81
C THR A 408 20.13 -23.33 -14.56
N PRO A 409 21.17 -23.03 -13.77
CA PRO A 409 21.07 -22.09 -12.66
C PRO A 409 20.57 -20.74 -13.22
N ALA A 410 19.66 -20.11 -12.51
CA ALA A 410 19.27 -18.74 -12.83
C ALA A 410 20.55 -17.88 -12.83
N PRO A 411 20.75 -17.01 -13.84
CA PRO A 411 21.87 -16.08 -13.79
C PRO A 411 21.72 -15.24 -12.52
N HIS A 412 22.82 -15.16 -11.77
CA HIS A 412 22.90 -14.34 -10.57
C HIS A 412 22.41 -12.92 -10.91
N ALA A 413 21.54 -12.39 -10.05
CA ALA A 413 21.20 -10.97 -10.11
C ALA A 413 22.50 -10.16 -10.18
N PRO A 414 22.58 -9.13 -11.04
CA PRO A 414 23.77 -8.32 -11.12
C PRO A 414 24.04 -7.71 -9.75
N SER A 415 25.24 -7.97 -9.23
CA SER A 415 25.74 -7.32 -8.04
C SER A 415 25.91 -5.83 -8.38
N TRP A 416 25.10 -5.00 -7.81
CA TRP A 416 25.25 -3.55 -7.90
C TRP A 416 26.51 -3.15 -7.13
N HIS A 417 27.60 -2.97 -7.84
CA HIS A 417 28.74 -2.20 -7.34
C HIS A 417 28.39 -0.73 -7.59
N ALA A 418 28.26 0.04 -6.51
CA ALA A 418 28.26 1.49 -6.61
C ALA A 418 29.54 1.93 -7.31
N PRO A 419 29.47 2.82 -8.31
CA PRO A 419 30.68 3.38 -8.90
C PRO A 419 31.40 4.21 -7.83
N SER A 420 32.68 3.91 -7.61
CA SER A 420 33.58 4.70 -6.79
C SER A 420 33.58 6.14 -7.30
N SER A 421 33.30 7.07 -6.41
CA SER A 421 33.45 8.51 -6.62
C SER A 421 34.92 8.81 -6.90
N GLN A 422 35.27 9.09 -8.14
CA GLN A 422 36.46 9.85 -8.46
C GLN A 422 36.10 11.33 -8.32
N GLU A 423 36.76 12.00 -7.39
CA GLU A 423 36.73 13.44 -7.24
C GLU A 423 37.33 14.11 -8.49
N PRO A 424 36.70 15.14 -9.05
CA PRO A 424 37.41 16.04 -9.95
C PRO A 424 38.11 17.14 -9.12
N SER A 425 39.40 17.25 -9.37
CA SER A 425 40.32 18.27 -8.84
C SER A 425 39.76 19.69 -9.01
N THR A 426 39.87 20.42 -7.93
CA THR A 426 39.65 21.86 -7.81
C THR A 426 40.56 22.66 -8.73
N HIS A 427 39.96 23.48 -9.59
CA HIS A 427 40.55 24.72 -10.07
C HIS A 427 39.56 25.85 -9.74
N GLU A 428 39.95 26.68 -8.80
CA GLU A 428 39.36 28.01 -8.62
C GLU A 428 39.75 28.94 -9.80
N PRO A 429 38.92 29.89 -10.15
CA PRO A 429 39.40 31.23 -10.38
C PRO A 429 38.65 32.28 -9.54
N ASP A 430 39.48 33.22 -9.16
CA ASP A 430 39.30 34.43 -8.40
C ASP A 430 38.18 35.37 -8.86
N GLY A 431 37.60 36.06 -7.88
CA GLY A 431 37.37 37.48 -7.89
C GLY A 431 36.19 38.05 -8.65
N GLY A 432 35.25 38.66 -7.93
CA GLY A 432 34.30 39.59 -8.50
C GLY A 432 33.20 40.05 -7.52
N SER A 433 33.51 41.07 -6.74
CA SER A 433 32.57 41.83 -5.91
C SER A 433 31.52 42.57 -6.74
N GLY A 434 30.28 42.50 -6.33
CA GLY A 434 29.19 43.35 -6.86
C GLY A 434 28.08 43.49 -5.84
N ARG A 435 28.14 44.62 -5.08
CA ARG A 435 27.02 45.19 -4.34
C ARG A 435 25.93 45.57 -5.32
N TYR A 436 24.68 45.37 -4.99
CA TYR A 436 23.57 46.27 -5.34
C TYR A 436 22.59 46.37 -4.19
N ASP A 437 22.16 47.60 -4.02
CA ASP A 437 21.46 48.21 -2.91
C ASP A 437 19.99 47.85 -2.83
N GLU A 438 19.50 48.16 -1.64
CA GLU A 438 18.09 48.23 -1.22
C GLU A 438 17.32 49.24 -2.07
N ASP A 439 16.04 49.04 -2.25
CA ASP A 439 15.07 50.12 -2.18
C ASP A 439 13.67 49.57 -1.81
N ASP A 440 13.10 50.33 -0.89
CA ASP A 440 11.78 50.25 -0.24
C ASP A 440 10.62 50.45 -1.25
N ASP A 441 9.44 50.02 -0.93
CA ASP A 441 8.29 50.85 -0.55
C ASP A 441 6.95 50.08 -0.51
N ASP A 442 6.31 50.22 0.66
CA ASP A 442 4.96 50.59 1.05
C ASP A 442 3.68 49.76 0.71
N GLU A 443 3.00 49.45 1.83
CA GLU A 443 1.60 49.60 2.23
C GLU A 443 0.47 48.98 1.36
N ASP A 444 -0.41 48.14 1.90
CA ASP A 444 -1.55 48.45 2.82
C ASP A 444 -2.40 47.22 3.13
N ASP A 445 -2.88 47.19 4.34
CA ASP A 445 -4.02 46.60 5.01
C ASP A 445 -5.02 45.65 4.27
N ASP A 446 -5.21 44.42 4.78
CA ASP A 446 -6.43 43.99 5.48
C ASP A 446 -6.34 42.55 5.98
N LYS A 447 -6.65 42.32 7.26
CA LYS A 447 -6.74 40.99 7.89
C LYS A 447 -8.13 40.38 7.72
N PRO A 448 -8.19 39.03 7.65
CA PRO A 448 -8.47 38.30 8.89
C PRO A 448 -7.63 37.02 9.10
N ALA A 449 -7.44 36.71 10.36
CA ALA A 449 -6.63 35.66 10.92
C ALA A 449 -6.85 34.27 10.30
N ARG A 450 -5.83 33.74 9.61
CA ARG A 450 -5.74 32.31 9.29
C ARG A 450 -4.81 31.63 10.30
N ARG A 451 -5.36 30.63 11.00
CA ARG A 451 -4.59 29.67 11.79
C ARG A 451 -3.50 29.04 10.92
N LYS A 452 -2.28 29.15 11.35
CA LYS A 452 -1.11 28.48 10.73
C LYS A 452 -1.20 26.96 11.03
N SER A 453 -1.54 26.19 10.01
CA SER A 453 -1.23 24.79 9.93
C SER A 453 0.29 24.68 9.78
N SER A 454 0.96 23.95 10.66
CA SER A 454 2.38 23.63 10.56
C SER A 454 2.58 22.69 9.37
N ARG A 455 2.91 23.26 8.21
CA ARG A 455 3.35 22.46 7.06
C ARG A 455 4.77 21.97 7.35
N GLY A 456 4.94 20.66 7.40
CA GLY A 456 6.25 20.03 7.34
C GLY A 456 7.06 20.57 6.16
N LYS A 457 8.35 20.75 6.38
CA LYS A 457 9.27 21.19 5.33
C LYS A 457 9.19 20.22 4.14
N PRO A 458 9.22 20.71 2.89
CA PRO A 458 9.19 19.81 1.74
C PRO A 458 10.44 18.92 1.78
N VAL A 459 10.21 17.60 1.72
CA VAL A 459 11.25 16.60 1.54
C VAL A 459 12.06 16.98 0.29
N ARG A 460 13.34 17.19 0.44
CA ARG A 460 14.27 17.34 -0.70
C ARG A 460 14.44 15.97 -1.34
N ILE A 461 13.67 15.73 -2.36
CA ILE A 461 13.67 14.50 -3.12
C ILE A 461 14.86 14.57 -4.08
N ARG A 462 15.88 13.71 -3.87
CA ARG A 462 16.91 13.46 -4.88
C ARG A 462 16.39 12.43 -5.86
N PRO A 463 16.41 12.68 -7.17
CA PRO A 463 15.96 11.71 -8.15
C PRO A 463 16.93 10.51 -8.18
N VAL A 464 16.41 9.32 -8.01
CA VAL A 464 17.12 8.09 -8.42
C VAL A 464 17.07 8.05 -9.95
N LEU A 465 18.13 8.51 -10.58
CA LEU A 465 18.30 8.42 -12.03
C LEU A 465 18.54 6.95 -12.43
N VAL A 466 17.51 6.29 -12.90
CA VAL A 466 17.69 5.05 -13.65
C VAL A 466 18.18 5.44 -15.05
N ARG A 467 19.47 5.16 -15.34
CA ARG A 467 20.03 5.30 -16.69
C ARG A 467 19.40 4.23 -17.60
N PRO A 468 19.12 4.56 -18.87
CA PRO A 468 18.69 3.55 -19.83
C PRO A 468 19.81 2.50 -19.99
N ALA A 469 19.39 1.24 -20.07
CA ALA A 469 20.30 0.16 -20.47
C ALA A 469 20.83 0.47 -21.86
N ALA A 470 22.14 0.58 -22.00
CA ALA A 470 22.79 0.58 -23.33
C ALA A 470 22.56 -0.80 -23.98
N GLY A 471 22.04 -0.78 -25.19
CA GLY A 471 21.75 -1.95 -26.03
C GLY A 471 22.96 -2.80 -26.41
#